data_291c96295059f696062a13f90d6a79ff
#
_entry.id   291c96295059f696062a13f90d6a79ff
#
_cell.length_a   1.000
_cell.length_b   1.000
_cell.length_c   1.000
_cell.angle_alpha   90.00
_cell.angle_beta   90.00
_cell.angle_gamma   90.00
#
_symmetry.space_group_name_H-M   'P 1'
#
loop_
_entity.id
_entity.type
_entity.pdbx_description
1 polymer ?
#
loop_
_entity_poly.entity_id
_entity_poly.type
_entity_poly.pdbx_seq_one_letter_code
_entity_poly.pdbx_strand_id
1 'polypeptide(L)'
;MKPASLPILLMRMRAHVEKQATPLPSPWPTFVLFFSFTDGKQRAEVVTVTGPDFATAWRKGSQRVQRLAAAKKLNGRWLRVDWVTEVEEMTWSALRALLEVTKRNYFRRGISLDRGFKHAFLEMELNANAMLYGGAAIFGAVLNTANFQRYAAIRHGLKDLDFPDEGQVQVFTTLGAFAAIGSPEVFSLSGTDLYAGRRVIERLTPDHVRALVQSGSSYLATQVGPEGRFIYGWHPCFDRQINAYNALRHASSLYAMVEAWEVTRDPVLKEAIDRALGYLTDVLIKSVETKDGKMAFLVDERGEIKLGGNAVCLLALVKYSEVTGTERYLALLEQLALGIVHMQDPETGKFSHVLVYPSLALKEAFRVIYYEGEAAFGLMRLYGLTRDPRWLQAVERAFEHFIKAQHWRAHDHWLSYCVNELTRYRPLEKYYRFGIQNFIGHLDFVIERITTFPTLLELMMAAQKMVSRLQQQEDMRHVLDRVDIEKFYRALHTRAHYLLNGHFWPEFAMFFARPERIVGSFFIRHHAFRVRIDDVEHYLSGYVAYLNYLENES
;
A
#
# COMPACT_ATOMS: atom_id res chain seq x y z
N MET A 1 19.96 -33.78 10.35
CA MET A 1 19.45 -32.57 11.04
C MET A 1 19.82 -31.37 10.18
N LYS A 2 18.85 -30.56 9.74
CA LYS A 2 19.16 -29.24 9.13
C LYS A 2 19.90 -28.42 10.20
N PRO A 3 21.03 -27.76 9.87
CA PRO A 3 21.72 -26.91 10.84
C PRO A 3 20.76 -25.88 11.40
N ALA A 4 20.86 -25.59 12.70
CA ALA A 4 20.02 -24.59 13.35
C ALA A 4 20.23 -23.24 12.64
N SER A 5 19.18 -22.69 12.07
CA SER A 5 19.22 -21.49 11.21
C SER A 5 19.69 -20.24 11.93
N LEU A 6 19.33 -20.10 13.20
CA LEU A 6 19.62 -18.90 14.01
C LEU A 6 21.13 -18.66 14.27
N PRO A 7 21.98 -19.67 14.61
CA PRO A 7 23.41 -19.46 14.72
C PRO A 7 24.07 -18.95 13.43
N ILE A 8 23.60 -19.39 12.27
CA ILE A 8 24.09 -18.93 10.96
C ILE A 8 23.77 -17.45 10.78
N LEU A 9 22.54 -17.03 11.08
CA LEU A 9 22.13 -15.63 10.98
C LEU A 9 22.93 -14.75 11.94
N LEU A 10 23.13 -15.18 13.20
CA LEU A 10 23.92 -14.45 14.18
C LEU A 10 25.38 -14.27 13.74
N MET A 11 25.99 -15.33 13.19
CA MET A 11 27.36 -15.26 12.67
C MET A 11 27.48 -14.25 11.51
N ARG A 12 26.55 -14.29 10.57
CA ARG A 12 26.56 -13.38 9.40
C ARG A 12 26.37 -11.92 9.79
N MET A 13 25.52 -11.64 10.78
CA MET A 13 25.19 -10.27 11.17
C MET A 13 26.25 -9.61 12.06
N ARG A 14 27.05 -10.40 12.81
CA ARG A 14 27.96 -9.87 13.81
C ARG A 14 28.89 -8.79 13.28
N ALA A 15 29.69 -9.11 12.25
CA ALA A 15 30.66 -8.16 11.69
C ALA A 15 30.00 -6.92 11.09
N HIS A 16 28.79 -7.07 10.50
CA HIS A 16 28.02 -5.97 9.94
C HIS A 16 27.55 -5.00 11.03
N VAL A 17 26.99 -5.52 12.13
CA VAL A 17 26.51 -4.71 13.25
C VAL A 17 27.67 -4.08 14.02
N GLU A 18 28.76 -4.84 14.27
CA GLU A 18 29.97 -4.36 15.00
C GLU A 18 30.62 -3.15 14.32
N LYS A 19 30.61 -3.12 12.99
CA LYS A 19 31.17 -2.00 12.21
C LYS A 19 30.34 -0.72 12.33
N GLN A 20 29.04 -0.82 12.63
CA GLN A 20 28.11 0.31 12.63
C GLN A 20 27.65 0.73 14.02
N ALA A 21 27.70 -0.18 15.02
CA ALA A 21 27.27 0.12 16.38
C ALA A 21 28.27 1.06 17.08
N THR A 22 27.76 2.18 17.57
CA THR A 22 28.53 3.18 18.30
C THR A 22 28.19 3.16 19.79
N PRO A 23 29.17 3.45 20.68
CA PRO A 23 28.89 3.53 22.10
C PRO A 23 28.02 4.75 22.46
N LEU A 24 27.09 4.56 23.38
CA LEU A 24 26.31 5.65 23.96
C LEU A 24 27.13 6.40 25.00
N PRO A 25 26.89 7.72 25.15
CA PRO A 25 27.52 8.52 26.23
C PRO A 25 26.91 8.18 27.58
N SER A 26 27.69 8.44 28.67
CA SER A 26 27.14 8.46 30.04
C SER A 26 25.96 9.44 30.12
N PRO A 27 24.88 9.14 30.88
CA PRO A 27 24.76 8.08 31.89
C PRO A 27 24.18 6.74 31.36
N TRP A 28 24.08 6.54 30.07
CA TRP A 28 23.48 5.35 29.46
C TRP A 28 24.43 4.14 29.48
N PRO A 29 23.90 2.89 29.39
CA PRO A 29 24.74 1.72 29.12
C PRO A 29 25.48 1.90 27.79
N THR A 30 26.78 1.63 27.76
CA THR A 30 27.66 1.89 26.60
C THR A 30 27.12 1.27 25.29
N PHE A 31 26.62 0.04 25.36
CA PHE A 31 25.94 -0.62 24.24
C PHE A 31 24.59 -1.19 24.69
N VAL A 32 23.53 -0.89 23.90
CA VAL A 32 22.20 -1.44 24.06
C VAL A 32 21.81 -2.09 22.74
N LEU A 33 21.60 -3.42 22.74
CA LEU A 33 21.25 -4.20 21.56
C LEU A 33 19.90 -4.90 21.77
N PHE A 34 19.09 -4.91 20.72
CA PHE A 34 17.84 -5.66 20.63
C PHE A 34 17.99 -6.74 19.57
N PHE A 35 17.75 -7.99 19.94
CA PHE A 35 17.72 -9.12 19.03
C PHE A 35 16.28 -9.58 18.86
N SER A 36 15.72 -9.40 17.67
CA SER A 36 14.37 -9.82 17.31
C SER A 36 14.43 -11.01 16.34
N PHE A 37 13.76 -12.12 16.65
CA PHE A 37 13.77 -13.29 15.81
C PHE A 37 12.43 -14.01 15.77
N THR A 38 12.12 -14.65 14.64
CA THR A 38 10.88 -15.41 14.43
C THR A 38 11.06 -16.50 13.38
N ASP A 39 10.16 -17.47 13.40
CA ASP A 39 9.99 -18.46 12.31
C ASP A 39 9.17 -17.90 11.13
N GLY A 40 8.65 -16.68 11.26
CA GLY A 40 7.76 -16.02 10.31
C GLY A 40 6.28 -16.28 10.54
N LYS A 41 5.90 -17.23 11.40
CA LYS A 41 4.49 -17.62 11.66
C LYS A 41 3.88 -16.84 12.82
N GLN A 42 4.69 -16.47 13.78
CA GLN A 42 4.28 -15.75 14.97
C GLN A 42 5.16 -14.51 15.19
N ARG A 43 4.62 -13.58 15.98
CA ARG A 43 5.33 -12.36 16.37
C ARG A 43 6.73 -12.67 16.86
N ALA A 44 7.70 -11.81 16.47
CA ALA A 44 9.08 -11.96 16.89
C ALA A 44 9.24 -11.92 18.41
N GLU A 45 10.09 -12.81 18.89
CA GLU A 45 10.67 -12.71 20.22
C GLU A 45 11.77 -11.65 20.20
N VAL A 46 11.76 -10.76 21.20
CA VAL A 46 12.75 -9.69 21.30
C VAL A 46 13.55 -9.86 22.59
N VAL A 47 14.86 -9.83 22.49
CA VAL A 47 15.80 -9.91 23.61
C VAL A 47 16.59 -8.62 23.70
N THR A 48 16.45 -7.88 24.79
CA THR A 48 17.24 -6.67 25.08
C THR A 48 18.46 -7.03 25.92
N VAL A 49 19.62 -6.52 25.57
CA VAL A 49 20.88 -6.69 26.34
C VAL A 49 21.69 -5.42 26.37
N THR A 50 22.43 -5.24 27.44
CA THR A 50 23.40 -4.16 27.62
C THR A 50 24.79 -4.70 27.89
N GLY A 51 25.81 -3.95 27.52
CA GLY A 51 27.21 -4.30 27.77
C GLY A 51 28.12 -3.08 27.83
N PRO A 52 29.29 -3.22 28.54
CA PRO A 52 30.31 -2.17 28.57
C PRO A 52 31.08 -2.06 27.25
N ASP A 53 31.03 -3.09 26.41
CA ASP A 53 31.57 -3.15 25.08
C ASP A 53 30.66 -3.98 24.15
N PHE A 54 30.86 -3.83 22.86
CA PHE A 54 30.07 -4.53 21.83
C PHE A 54 30.16 -6.05 21.96
N ALA A 55 31.36 -6.59 22.13
CA ALA A 55 31.60 -8.04 22.18
C ALA A 55 30.85 -8.69 23.33
N THR A 56 30.83 -8.03 24.50
CA THR A 56 30.10 -8.47 25.69
C THR A 56 28.60 -8.41 25.47
N ALA A 57 28.07 -7.31 24.92
CA ALA A 57 26.64 -7.18 24.59
C ALA A 57 26.21 -8.23 23.56
N TRP A 58 26.98 -8.42 22.48
CA TRP A 58 26.71 -9.41 21.43
C TRP A 58 26.69 -10.83 21.98
N ARG A 59 27.70 -11.21 22.76
CA ARG A 59 27.77 -12.55 23.38
C ARG A 59 26.57 -12.83 24.25
N LYS A 60 26.20 -11.88 25.15
CA LYS A 60 25.01 -12.01 25.99
C LYS A 60 23.74 -12.17 25.17
N GLY A 61 23.55 -11.32 24.16
CA GLY A 61 22.39 -11.36 23.27
C GLY A 61 22.27 -12.67 22.51
N SER A 62 23.36 -13.08 21.85
CA SER A 62 23.40 -14.33 21.07
C SER A 62 23.10 -15.57 21.93
N GLN A 63 23.65 -15.65 23.15
CA GLN A 63 23.36 -16.75 24.06
C GLN A 63 21.90 -16.75 24.54
N ARG A 64 21.35 -15.59 24.89
CA ARG A 64 19.95 -15.47 25.34
C ARG A 64 18.97 -15.83 24.23
N VAL A 65 19.21 -15.34 23.01
CA VAL A 65 18.38 -15.64 21.82
C VAL A 65 18.37 -17.14 21.54
N GLN A 66 19.55 -17.79 21.53
CA GLN A 66 19.64 -19.24 21.27
C GLN A 66 18.92 -20.06 22.35
N ARG A 67 19.08 -19.71 23.65
CA ARG A 67 18.36 -20.35 24.75
C ARG A 67 16.84 -20.19 24.62
N LEU A 68 16.37 -18.98 24.30
CA LEU A 68 14.95 -18.68 24.12
C LEU A 68 14.36 -19.42 22.92
N ALA A 69 15.09 -19.45 21.79
CA ALA A 69 14.69 -20.19 20.60
C ALA A 69 14.56 -21.70 20.88
N ALA A 70 15.51 -22.28 21.62
CA ALA A 70 15.48 -23.69 22.04
C ALA A 70 14.28 -23.96 22.98
N ALA A 71 14.07 -23.12 23.99
CA ALA A 71 12.97 -23.26 24.97
C ALA A 71 11.58 -23.17 24.28
N LYS A 72 11.44 -22.29 23.31
CA LYS A 72 10.17 -22.09 22.55
C LYS A 72 10.07 -22.99 21.30
N LYS A 73 11.07 -23.81 21.01
CA LYS A 73 11.15 -24.64 19.79
C LYS A 73 10.99 -23.85 18.50
N LEU A 74 11.51 -22.60 18.48
CA LEU A 74 11.45 -21.71 17.35
C LEU A 74 12.63 -21.94 16.40
N ASN A 75 12.32 -22.19 15.14
CA ASN A 75 13.33 -22.22 14.09
C ASN A 75 13.45 -20.81 13.48
N GLY A 76 14.47 -20.05 13.88
CA GLY A 76 14.65 -18.67 13.45
C GLY A 76 14.84 -18.54 11.95
N ARG A 77 13.79 -18.12 11.25
CA ARG A 77 13.81 -17.82 9.80
C ARG A 77 14.34 -16.43 9.54
N TRP A 78 13.98 -15.49 10.40
CA TRP A 78 14.32 -14.07 10.33
C TRP A 78 15.01 -13.64 11.63
N LEU A 79 16.08 -12.87 11.49
CA LEU A 79 16.79 -12.22 12.58
C LEU A 79 16.98 -10.74 12.25
N ARG A 80 16.60 -9.89 13.18
CA ARG A 80 16.86 -8.45 13.16
C ARG A 80 17.62 -8.08 14.42
N VAL A 81 18.65 -7.24 14.29
CA VAL A 81 19.37 -6.67 15.42
C VAL A 81 19.33 -5.16 15.30
N ASP A 82 18.81 -4.50 16.32
CA ASP A 82 18.79 -3.04 16.44
C ASP A 82 19.74 -2.62 17.56
N TRP A 83 20.39 -1.47 17.40
CA TRP A 83 21.21 -0.86 18.44
C TRP A 83 20.81 0.59 18.62
N VAL A 84 20.83 1.04 19.89
CA VAL A 84 20.47 2.41 20.25
C VAL A 84 21.58 3.37 19.81
N THR A 85 21.19 4.49 19.20
CA THR A 85 22.10 5.53 18.71
C THR A 85 21.97 6.83 19.50
N GLU A 86 20.76 7.17 19.93
CA GLU A 86 20.48 8.38 20.69
C GLU A 86 19.41 8.08 21.75
N VAL A 87 19.52 8.77 22.88
CA VAL A 87 18.57 8.67 24.00
C VAL A 87 18.25 10.06 24.52
N GLU A 88 16.97 10.34 24.70
CA GLU A 88 16.43 11.53 25.31
C GLU A 88 15.59 11.15 26.53
N GLU A 89 15.87 11.72 27.69
CA GLU A 89 15.07 11.54 28.90
C GLU A 89 14.01 12.64 28.97
N MET A 90 12.76 12.27 29.20
CA MET A 90 11.66 13.22 29.34
C MET A 90 10.61 12.71 30.34
N THR A 91 9.69 13.57 30.74
CA THR A 91 8.52 13.15 31.53
C THR A 91 7.44 12.51 30.67
N TRP A 92 6.54 11.71 31.24
CA TRP A 92 5.38 11.19 30.53
C TRP A 92 4.47 12.33 30.03
N SER A 93 4.36 13.44 30.74
CA SER A 93 3.65 14.63 30.28
C SER A 93 4.25 15.19 28.99
N ALA A 94 5.58 15.35 28.93
CA ALA A 94 6.29 15.80 27.75
C ALA A 94 6.12 14.82 26.56
N LEU A 95 6.21 13.51 26.83
CA LEU A 95 5.99 12.50 25.80
C LEU A 95 4.54 12.57 25.24
N ARG A 96 3.52 12.73 26.11
CA ARG A 96 2.12 12.90 25.65
C ARG A 96 1.97 14.11 24.75
N ALA A 97 2.56 15.25 25.10
CA ALA A 97 2.54 16.45 24.28
C ALA A 97 3.20 16.22 22.91
N LEU A 98 4.34 15.52 22.87
CA LEU A 98 5.01 15.13 21.62
C LEU A 98 4.15 14.18 20.76
N LEU A 99 3.49 13.22 21.40
CA LEU A 99 2.61 12.26 20.69
C LEU A 99 1.41 12.97 20.09
N GLU A 100 0.80 13.93 20.77
CA GLU A 100 -0.38 14.66 20.30
C GLU A 100 -0.14 15.38 18.96
N VAL A 101 1.05 15.99 18.79
CA VAL A 101 1.44 16.66 17.54
C VAL A 101 1.99 15.69 16.49
N THR A 102 2.35 14.48 16.89
CA THR A 102 2.83 13.43 15.98
C THR A 102 1.66 12.68 15.37
N LYS A 103 1.58 12.60 14.05
CA LYS A 103 0.53 11.82 13.39
C LYS A 103 0.48 10.37 13.88
N ARG A 104 -0.72 9.84 14.11
CA ARG A 104 -0.91 8.45 14.57
C ARG A 104 -0.11 7.44 13.74
N ASN A 105 0.58 6.52 14.43
CA ASN A 105 1.49 5.51 13.86
C ASN A 105 2.75 6.07 13.16
N TYR A 106 3.06 7.37 13.33
CA TYR A 106 4.28 8.00 12.81
C TYR A 106 5.27 8.39 13.91
N PHE A 107 5.06 7.99 15.16
CA PHE A 107 6.09 8.06 16.18
C PHE A 107 7.14 6.98 15.90
N ARG A 108 8.36 7.41 15.57
CA ARG A 108 9.42 6.56 15.01
C ARG A 108 10.58 6.33 15.98
N ARG A 109 10.27 6.32 17.26
CA ARG A 109 11.24 6.12 18.35
C ARG A 109 10.82 4.98 19.26
N GLY A 110 11.79 4.32 19.92
CA GLY A 110 11.53 3.37 20.99
C GLY A 110 11.28 4.09 22.32
N ILE A 111 10.74 3.35 23.28
CA ILE A 111 10.46 3.83 24.64
C ILE A 111 11.08 2.83 25.63
N SER A 112 11.88 3.33 26.60
CA SER A 112 12.33 2.55 27.75
C SER A 112 11.78 3.14 29.05
N LEU A 113 11.29 2.26 29.91
CA LEU A 113 10.74 2.64 31.23
C LEU A 113 11.82 2.86 32.29
N ASP A 114 13.07 2.52 31.97
CA ASP A 114 14.21 2.67 32.86
C ASP A 114 15.50 2.99 32.11
N ARG A 115 16.43 3.69 32.77
CA ARG A 115 17.72 4.07 32.18
C ARG A 115 18.61 2.88 31.81
N GLY A 116 18.39 1.72 32.42
CA GLY A 116 19.14 0.48 32.15
C GLY A 116 18.62 -0.31 30.95
N PHE A 117 17.56 0.14 30.29
CA PHE A 117 16.90 -0.54 29.13
C PHE A 117 16.40 -1.95 29.48
N LYS A 118 16.13 -2.24 30.73
CA LYS A 118 15.56 -3.53 31.13
C LYS A 118 14.15 -3.72 30.61
N HIS A 119 13.37 -2.65 30.58
CA HIS A 119 11.98 -2.63 30.12
C HIS A 119 11.83 -1.65 28.95
N ALA A 120 12.48 -1.98 27.84
CA ALA A 120 12.49 -1.16 26.63
C ALA A 120 11.71 -1.82 25.50
N PHE A 121 11.08 -0.99 24.66
CA PHE A 121 10.27 -1.36 23.51
C PHE A 121 10.78 -0.62 22.26
N LEU A 122 11.05 -1.35 21.20
CA LEU A 122 11.37 -0.79 19.89
C LEU A 122 10.18 -0.04 19.28
N GLU A 123 10.44 0.91 18.38
CA GLU A 123 9.40 1.58 17.59
C GLU A 123 8.42 0.58 16.95
N MET A 124 8.94 -0.50 16.38
CA MET A 124 8.15 -1.52 15.73
C MET A 124 7.26 -2.29 16.72
N GLU A 125 7.73 -2.55 17.95
CA GLU A 125 6.92 -3.17 19.00
C GLU A 125 5.76 -2.26 19.41
N LEU A 126 6.01 -0.95 19.57
CA LEU A 126 5.01 0.04 19.94
C LEU A 126 3.89 0.11 18.87
N ASN A 127 4.28 0.20 17.60
CA ASN A 127 3.34 0.32 16.48
C ASN A 127 2.59 -0.99 16.21
N ALA A 128 3.29 -2.12 16.14
CA ALA A 128 2.68 -3.42 15.83
C ALA A 128 1.74 -3.95 16.93
N ASN A 129 1.80 -3.37 18.12
CA ASN A 129 0.90 -3.67 19.24
C ASN A 129 -0.13 -2.56 19.51
N ALA A 130 -0.19 -1.55 18.62
CA ALA A 130 -1.09 -0.41 18.75
C ALA A 130 -0.99 0.31 20.12
N MET A 131 0.24 0.35 20.69
CA MET A 131 0.48 0.93 22.02
C MET A 131 0.37 2.46 22.01
N LEU A 132 0.51 3.08 20.83
CA LEU A 132 0.42 4.53 20.63
C LEU A 132 -0.74 4.92 19.67
N TYR A 133 -1.80 4.10 19.64
CA TYR A 133 -2.92 4.31 18.73
C TYR A 133 -4.24 4.48 19.48
N GLY A 134 -4.83 5.66 19.38
CA GLY A 134 -6.09 6.02 20.04
C GLY A 134 -7.36 5.79 19.20
N GLY A 135 -7.23 5.31 17.95
CA GLY A 135 -8.35 5.11 17.05
C GLY A 135 -8.31 5.98 15.79
N ALA A 136 -9.18 5.66 14.82
CA ALA A 136 -9.19 6.32 13.52
C ALA A 136 -9.67 7.79 13.56
N ALA A 137 -10.44 8.17 14.57
CA ALA A 137 -10.95 9.54 14.73
C ALA A 137 -9.90 10.51 15.30
N ILE A 138 -8.84 9.99 15.96
CA ILE A 138 -7.81 10.82 16.59
C ILE A 138 -6.68 11.05 15.60
N PHE A 139 -6.31 12.31 15.38
CA PHE A 139 -5.24 12.68 14.44
C PHE A 139 -3.85 12.29 14.95
N GLY A 140 -3.53 12.64 16.19
CA GLY A 140 -2.24 12.40 16.83
C GLY A 140 -2.02 10.95 17.28
N ALA A 141 -0.80 10.63 17.64
CA ALA A 141 -0.50 9.44 18.40
C ALA A 141 -0.98 9.64 19.86
N VAL A 142 -1.44 8.57 20.48
CA VAL A 142 -1.95 8.61 21.86
C VAL A 142 -1.49 7.38 22.61
N LEU A 143 -0.99 7.55 23.81
CA LEU A 143 -0.65 6.43 24.70
C LEU A 143 -1.91 5.59 24.98
N ASN A 144 -1.96 4.40 24.37
CA ASN A 144 -3.02 3.44 24.62
C ASN A 144 -2.62 2.57 25.82
N THR A 145 -3.02 3.00 27.00
CA THR A 145 -2.65 2.39 28.28
C THR A 145 -2.97 0.89 28.32
N ALA A 146 -4.15 0.49 27.86
CA ALA A 146 -4.57 -0.92 27.88
C ALA A 146 -3.69 -1.79 26.97
N ASN A 147 -3.38 -1.33 25.76
CA ASN A 147 -2.50 -2.06 24.83
C ASN A 147 -1.05 -2.06 25.33
N PHE A 148 -0.60 -0.97 25.91
CA PHE A 148 0.74 -0.86 26.50
C PHE A 148 0.90 -1.84 27.65
N GLN A 149 0.01 -1.83 28.65
CA GLN A 149 0.02 -2.75 29.79
C GLN A 149 -0.04 -4.22 29.32
N ARG A 150 -0.94 -4.53 28.38
CA ARG A 150 -1.05 -5.89 27.83
C ARG A 150 0.26 -6.37 27.21
N TYR A 151 0.90 -5.55 26.37
CA TYR A 151 2.14 -5.98 25.73
C TYR A 151 3.33 -5.97 26.70
N ALA A 152 3.39 -5.03 27.63
CA ALA A 152 4.40 -5.00 28.69
C ALA A 152 4.34 -6.26 29.58
N ALA A 153 3.13 -6.75 29.88
CA ALA A 153 2.95 -8.01 30.59
C ALA A 153 3.49 -9.21 29.79
N ILE A 154 3.22 -9.27 28.48
CA ILE A 154 3.71 -10.34 27.59
C ILE A 154 5.24 -10.26 27.43
N ARG A 155 5.76 -9.06 27.18
CA ARG A 155 7.17 -8.83 26.81
C ARG A 155 8.12 -8.87 28.01
N HIS A 156 7.71 -8.35 29.14
CA HIS A 156 8.54 -8.12 30.32
C HIS A 156 7.98 -8.69 31.64
N GLY A 157 6.77 -9.27 31.60
CA GLY A 157 6.11 -9.75 32.82
C GLY A 157 5.62 -8.64 33.75
N LEU A 158 5.56 -7.38 33.25
CA LEU A 158 5.12 -6.24 34.03
C LEU A 158 3.60 -6.28 34.17
N LYS A 159 3.13 -6.28 35.42
CA LYS A 159 1.73 -6.10 35.81
C LYS A 159 1.58 -4.72 36.43
N ASP A 160 0.41 -4.15 36.34
CA ASP A 160 0.06 -2.88 37.01
C ASP A 160 1.01 -1.71 36.67
N LEU A 161 1.32 -1.56 35.39
CA LEU A 161 2.15 -0.47 34.87
C LEU A 161 1.39 0.86 34.92
N ASP A 162 1.99 1.88 35.53
CA ASP A 162 1.46 3.23 35.65
C ASP A 162 2.30 4.24 34.83
N PHE A 163 1.70 5.37 34.47
CA PHE A 163 2.29 6.40 33.62
C PHE A 163 2.08 7.81 34.26
N PRO A 164 2.64 8.08 35.45
CA PRO A 164 2.45 9.36 36.13
C PRO A 164 3.10 10.50 35.33
N ASP A 165 2.45 11.65 35.26
CA ASP A 165 2.90 12.78 34.45
C ASP A 165 4.34 13.21 34.68
N GLU A 166 4.78 13.26 35.96
CA GLU A 166 6.14 13.61 36.37
C GLU A 166 7.15 12.44 36.30
N GLY A 167 6.64 11.22 35.99
CA GLY A 167 7.49 10.03 35.85
C GLY A 167 8.43 10.15 34.66
N GLN A 168 9.69 9.72 34.83
CA GLN A 168 10.70 9.77 33.77
C GLN A 168 10.59 8.58 32.82
N VAL A 169 10.81 8.83 31.57
CA VAL A 169 10.82 7.85 30.46
C VAL A 169 11.97 8.18 29.49
N GLN A 170 12.59 7.16 28.94
CA GLN A 170 13.62 7.33 27.90
C GLN A 170 13.04 7.07 26.53
N VAL A 171 13.18 8.04 25.64
CA VAL A 171 12.83 7.92 24.22
C VAL A 171 14.12 7.78 23.43
N PHE A 172 14.20 6.78 22.54
CA PHE A 172 15.45 6.47 21.87
C PHE A 172 15.26 6.18 20.37
N THR A 173 16.32 6.41 19.61
CA THR A 173 16.43 6.03 18.20
C THR A 173 17.31 4.79 18.05
N THR A 174 17.10 4.03 16.97
CA THR A 174 17.91 2.86 16.65
C THR A 174 18.32 2.85 15.18
N LEU A 175 19.52 2.36 14.92
CA LEU A 175 19.87 1.75 13.65
C LEU A 175 19.67 0.24 13.76
N GLY A 176 19.62 -0.45 12.63
CA GLY A 176 19.40 -1.89 12.64
C GLY A 176 19.97 -2.60 11.43
N ALA A 177 20.02 -3.92 11.54
CA ALA A 177 20.34 -4.82 10.44
C ALA A 177 19.38 -6.02 10.44
N PHE A 178 19.15 -6.59 9.27
CA PHE A 178 18.25 -7.72 9.07
C PHE A 178 18.89 -8.80 8.20
N ALA A 179 18.69 -10.06 8.56
CA ALA A 179 19.04 -11.20 7.75
C ALA A 179 17.96 -12.28 7.78
N ALA A 180 17.81 -12.99 6.67
CA ALA A 180 16.87 -14.08 6.51
C ALA A 180 17.55 -15.37 6.05
N ILE A 181 16.98 -16.51 6.41
CA ILE A 181 17.35 -17.79 5.80
C ILE A 181 16.82 -17.79 4.35
N GLY A 182 17.66 -18.24 3.43
CA GLY A 182 17.34 -18.25 1.99
C GLY A 182 17.85 -17.02 1.23
N SER A 183 18.32 -15.96 1.95
CA SER A 183 19.06 -14.85 1.35
C SER A 183 20.50 -14.81 1.90
N PRO A 184 21.53 -14.58 1.09
CA PRO A 184 22.90 -14.39 1.57
C PRO A 184 23.13 -13.01 2.19
N GLU A 185 22.25 -12.06 1.93
CA GLU A 185 22.41 -10.64 2.27
C GLU A 185 22.15 -10.34 3.74
N VAL A 186 22.84 -9.31 4.24
CA VAL A 186 22.53 -8.59 5.47
C VAL A 186 22.14 -7.17 5.08
N PHE A 187 20.89 -6.82 5.33
CA PHE A 187 20.34 -5.51 5.01
C PHE A 187 20.56 -4.53 6.14
N SER A 188 21.18 -3.38 5.86
CA SER A 188 21.13 -2.22 6.75
C SER A 188 19.71 -1.64 6.76
N LEU A 189 19.24 -1.25 7.95
CA LEU A 189 17.91 -0.69 8.12
C LEU A 189 18.02 0.81 8.37
N SER A 190 17.14 1.59 7.76
CA SER A 190 17.05 3.02 8.02
C SER A 190 16.63 3.27 9.48
N GLY A 191 17.35 4.15 10.17
CA GLY A 191 17.04 4.57 11.52
C GLY A 191 16.45 5.97 11.61
N THR A 192 16.27 6.65 10.46
CA THR A 192 15.89 8.06 10.44
C THR A 192 14.45 8.28 10.02
N ASP A 193 13.76 9.16 10.76
CA ASP A 193 12.47 9.76 10.44
C ASP A 193 11.45 8.82 9.78
N LEU A 194 10.86 9.28 8.68
CA LEU A 194 9.80 8.58 7.97
C LEU A 194 10.24 7.26 7.33
N TYR A 195 11.53 7.07 7.11
CA TYR A 195 12.12 5.85 6.52
C TYR A 195 12.52 4.80 7.56
N ALA A 196 12.46 5.13 8.84
CA ALA A 196 12.92 4.25 9.92
C ALA A 196 12.31 2.84 9.86
N GLY A 197 13.11 1.86 10.21
CA GLY A 197 12.67 0.48 10.45
C GLY A 197 12.62 -0.45 9.23
N ARG A 198 12.90 0.02 8.01
CA ARG A 198 13.01 -0.82 6.80
C ARG A 198 14.41 -0.81 6.21
N ARG A 199 14.67 -1.77 5.32
CA ARG A 199 15.93 -1.82 4.55
C ARG A 199 16.18 -0.55 3.76
N VAL A 200 17.44 -0.15 3.70
CA VAL A 200 17.87 0.98 2.89
C VAL A 200 17.86 0.57 1.41
N ILE A 201 17.14 1.32 0.60
CA ILE A 201 17.13 1.24 -0.85
C ILE A 201 17.36 2.67 -1.33
N GLU A 202 18.53 2.96 -1.87
CA GLU A 202 18.89 4.31 -2.30
C GLU A 202 18.14 4.72 -3.58
N ARG A 203 18.07 3.79 -4.52
CA ARG A 203 17.41 3.98 -5.81
C ARG A 203 16.58 2.76 -6.17
N LEU A 204 15.35 2.97 -6.66
CA LEU A 204 14.54 1.91 -7.24
C LEU A 204 15.08 1.52 -8.62
N THR A 205 15.42 0.24 -8.77
CA THR A 205 15.76 -0.38 -10.05
C THR A 205 14.58 -1.19 -10.58
N PRO A 206 14.56 -1.56 -11.88
CA PRO A 206 13.54 -2.47 -12.41
C PRO A 206 13.39 -3.75 -11.57
N ASP A 207 14.49 -4.37 -11.13
CA ASP A 207 14.46 -5.58 -10.30
C ASP A 207 13.79 -5.35 -8.94
N HIS A 208 14.07 -4.22 -8.28
CA HIS A 208 13.39 -3.86 -7.04
C HIS A 208 11.87 -3.73 -7.24
N VAL A 209 11.45 -3.03 -8.29
CA VAL A 209 10.04 -2.82 -8.58
C VAL A 209 9.36 -4.13 -8.99
N ARG A 210 10.02 -4.96 -9.80
CA ARG A 210 9.53 -6.30 -10.18
C ARG A 210 9.32 -7.19 -8.94
N ALA A 211 10.23 -7.16 -7.97
CA ALA A 211 10.08 -7.90 -6.72
C ALA A 211 8.88 -7.41 -5.88
N LEU A 212 8.60 -6.08 -5.87
CA LEU A 212 7.41 -5.52 -5.22
C LEU A 212 6.12 -5.95 -5.92
N VAL A 213 6.09 -5.92 -7.26
CA VAL A 213 4.95 -6.39 -8.06
C VAL A 213 4.70 -7.88 -7.80
N GLN A 214 5.75 -8.70 -7.83
CA GLN A 214 5.65 -10.14 -7.55
C GLN A 214 5.11 -10.40 -6.13
N SER A 215 5.63 -9.72 -5.12
CA SER A 215 5.19 -9.96 -3.73
C SER A 215 3.76 -9.47 -3.48
N GLY A 216 3.39 -8.29 -3.99
CA GLY A 216 2.04 -7.74 -3.86
C GLY A 216 0.98 -8.57 -4.58
N SER A 217 1.28 -9.03 -5.80
CA SER A 217 0.37 -9.88 -6.58
C SER A 217 0.24 -11.28 -5.97
N SER A 218 1.33 -11.87 -5.50
CA SER A 218 1.30 -13.14 -4.76
C SER A 218 0.46 -13.03 -3.48
N TYR A 219 0.57 -11.90 -2.76
CA TYR A 219 -0.30 -11.65 -1.61
C TYR A 219 -1.78 -11.62 -2.02
N LEU A 220 -2.16 -10.86 -3.05
CA LEU A 220 -3.55 -10.83 -3.53
C LEU A 220 -4.05 -12.21 -3.95
N ALA A 221 -3.22 -13.01 -4.61
CA ALA A 221 -3.56 -14.39 -4.98
C ALA A 221 -3.92 -15.25 -3.75
N THR A 222 -3.22 -15.07 -2.62
CA THR A 222 -3.56 -15.78 -1.36
C THR A 222 -4.86 -15.30 -0.71
N GLN A 223 -5.35 -14.11 -1.06
CA GLN A 223 -6.63 -13.61 -0.56
C GLN A 223 -7.84 -14.15 -1.34
N VAL A 224 -7.64 -14.75 -2.51
CA VAL A 224 -8.73 -15.35 -3.31
C VAL A 224 -9.07 -16.73 -2.76
N GLY A 225 -10.26 -16.87 -2.19
CA GLY A 225 -10.78 -18.15 -1.70
C GLY A 225 -11.06 -19.17 -2.81
N PRO A 226 -11.38 -20.42 -2.45
CA PRO A 226 -11.65 -21.48 -3.42
C PRO A 226 -12.80 -21.16 -4.38
N GLU A 227 -13.82 -20.43 -3.91
CA GLU A 227 -14.98 -19.99 -4.69
C GLU A 227 -14.75 -18.68 -5.47
N GLY A 228 -13.54 -18.11 -5.40
CA GLY A 228 -13.20 -16.87 -6.07
C GLY A 228 -13.51 -15.58 -5.28
N ARG A 229 -14.18 -15.68 -4.14
CA ARG A 229 -14.42 -14.52 -3.26
C ARG A 229 -13.15 -14.15 -2.51
N PHE A 230 -12.82 -12.85 -2.45
CA PHE A 230 -11.66 -12.39 -1.68
C PHE A 230 -11.91 -12.38 -0.17
N ILE A 231 -10.86 -12.68 0.60
CA ILE A 231 -10.74 -12.20 1.98
C ILE A 231 -10.46 -10.69 1.88
N TYR A 232 -11.37 -9.87 2.39
CA TYR A 232 -11.37 -8.43 2.15
C TYR A 232 -10.16 -7.69 2.73
N GLY A 233 -9.64 -8.15 3.87
CA GLY A 233 -8.45 -7.57 4.48
C GLY A 233 -8.26 -7.93 5.95
N TRP A 234 -7.22 -7.34 6.54
CA TRP A 234 -6.75 -7.66 7.87
C TRP A 234 -6.39 -6.41 8.69
N HIS A 235 -6.59 -6.51 10.00
CA HIS A 235 -6.00 -5.65 11.01
C HIS A 235 -4.79 -6.36 11.63
N PRO A 236 -3.55 -6.12 11.15
CA PRO A 236 -2.38 -6.95 11.46
C PRO A 236 -1.94 -6.92 12.93
N CYS A 237 -2.17 -5.81 13.63
CA CYS A 237 -1.78 -5.68 15.05
C CYS A 237 -2.38 -6.79 15.93
N PHE A 238 -3.58 -7.27 15.58
CA PHE A 238 -4.35 -8.25 16.36
C PHE A 238 -4.76 -9.49 15.56
N ASP A 239 -4.25 -9.63 14.33
CA ASP A 239 -4.59 -10.72 13.41
C ASP A 239 -6.11 -10.86 13.21
N ARG A 240 -6.80 -9.75 13.05
CA ARG A 240 -8.25 -9.72 12.91
C ARG A 240 -8.65 -9.47 11.46
N GLN A 241 -9.47 -10.38 10.91
CA GLN A 241 -10.04 -10.22 9.58
C GLN A 241 -11.05 -9.06 9.56
N ILE A 242 -11.10 -8.35 8.45
CA ILE A 242 -12.10 -7.31 8.19
C ILE A 242 -13.35 -7.98 7.61
N ASN A 243 -14.42 -8.05 8.42
CA ASN A 243 -15.70 -8.64 8.04
C ASN A 243 -16.54 -7.63 7.26
N ALA A 244 -16.09 -7.30 6.07
CA ALA A 244 -16.79 -6.45 5.11
C ALA A 244 -16.56 -7.00 3.70
N TYR A 245 -17.41 -6.62 2.77
CA TYR A 245 -17.22 -6.90 1.36
C TYR A 245 -17.68 -5.73 0.50
N ASN A 246 -17.02 -5.55 -0.65
CA ASN A 246 -17.35 -4.51 -1.59
C ASN A 246 -17.06 -5.01 -3.01
N ALA A 247 -18.11 -5.12 -3.83
CA ALA A 247 -18.01 -5.62 -5.20
C ALA A 247 -17.08 -4.76 -6.08
N LEU A 248 -17.06 -3.42 -5.88
CA LEU A 248 -16.11 -2.53 -6.55
C LEU A 248 -14.67 -2.95 -6.24
N ARG A 249 -14.35 -3.21 -4.96
CA ARG A 249 -12.99 -3.60 -4.53
C ARG A 249 -12.60 -4.99 -5.06
N HIS A 250 -13.56 -5.90 -5.22
CA HIS A 250 -13.33 -7.17 -5.91
C HIS A 250 -12.84 -6.93 -7.35
N ALA A 251 -13.58 -6.12 -8.11
CA ALA A 251 -13.28 -5.86 -9.50
C ALA A 251 -11.96 -5.09 -9.69
N SER A 252 -11.67 -4.08 -8.85
CA SER A 252 -10.42 -3.31 -8.95
C SER A 252 -9.20 -4.15 -8.57
N SER A 253 -9.32 -5.00 -7.53
CA SER A 253 -8.23 -5.93 -7.17
C SER A 253 -7.97 -6.96 -8.28
N LEU A 254 -9.03 -7.46 -8.92
CA LEU A 254 -8.88 -8.34 -10.08
C LEU A 254 -8.19 -7.63 -11.24
N TYR A 255 -8.55 -6.38 -11.54
CA TYR A 255 -7.89 -5.57 -12.56
C TYR A 255 -6.38 -5.47 -12.32
N ALA A 256 -5.96 -5.08 -11.10
CA ALA A 256 -4.54 -4.98 -10.76
C ALA A 256 -3.81 -6.33 -10.78
N MET A 257 -4.50 -7.43 -10.42
CA MET A 257 -3.93 -8.78 -10.54
C MET A 257 -3.66 -9.15 -12.00
N VAL A 258 -4.54 -8.78 -12.92
CA VAL A 258 -4.35 -9.02 -14.36
C VAL A 258 -3.20 -8.17 -14.91
N GLU A 259 -3.07 -6.89 -14.49
CA GLU A 259 -1.92 -6.04 -14.83
C GLU A 259 -0.60 -6.66 -14.35
N ALA A 260 -0.56 -7.13 -13.10
CA ALA A 260 0.62 -7.80 -12.55
C ALA A 260 0.93 -9.12 -13.26
N TRP A 261 -0.10 -9.88 -13.64
CA TRP A 261 0.10 -11.12 -14.39
C TRP A 261 0.65 -10.88 -15.80
N GLU A 262 0.29 -9.77 -16.43
CA GLU A 262 0.85 -9.38 -17.73
C GLU A 262 2.39 -9.29 -17.69
N VAL A 263 2.97 -8.80 -16.59
CA VAL A 263 4.43 -8.64 -16.45
C VAL A 263 5.12 -9.83 -15.74
N THR A 264 4.41 -10.56 -14.87
CA THR A 264 5.01 -11.65 -14.08
C THR A 264 4.84 -13.02 -14.71
N ARG A 265 3.75 -13.25 -15.42
CA ARG A 265 3.32 -14.54 -15.97
C ARG A 265 3.28 -15.68 -14.96
N ASP A 266 3.08 -15.33 -13.68
CA ASP A 266 3.01 -16.30 -12.58
C ASP A 266 1.76 -17.21 -12.73
N PRO A 267 1.91 -18.53 -12.82
CA PRO A 267 0.78 -19.46 -12.98
C PRO A 267 -0.14 -19.49 -11.76
N VAL A 268 0.40 -19.32 -10.54
CA VAL A 268 -0.40 -19.30 -9.30
C VAL A 268 -1.29 -18.06 -9.26
N LEU A 269 -0.76 -16.92 -9.70
CA LEU A 269 -1.54 -15.69 -9.85
C LEU A 269 -2.64 -15.87 -10.89
N LYS A 270 -2.35 -16.54 -12.03
CA LYS A 270 -3.35 -16.80 -13.07
C LYS A 270 -4.51 -17.65 -12.56
N GLU A 271 -4.23 -18.71 -11.83
CA GLU A 271 -5.27 -19.56 -11.23
C GLU A 271 -6.16 -18.77 -10.25
N ALA A 272 -5.57 -17.88 -9.45
CA ALA A 272 -6.33 -17.00 -8.56
C ALA A 272 -7.19 -16.00 -9.34
N ILE A 273 -6.65 -15.40 -10.41
CA ILE A 273 -7.40 -14.52 -11.34
C ILE A 273 -8.63 -15.25 -11.90
N ASP A 274 -8.46 -16.48 -12.39
CA ASP A 274 -9.55 -17.23 -13.01
C ASP A 274 -10.68 -17.53 -12.00
N ARG A 275 -10.33 -17.87 -10.76
CA ARG A 275 -11.34 -18.03 -9.69
C ARG A 275 -12.07 -16.73 -9.38
N ALA A 276 -11.32 -15.63 -9.20
CA ALA A 276 -11.91 -14.32 -8.90
C ALA A 276 -12.78 -13.80 -10.05
N LEU A 277 -12.36 -14.05 -11.29
CA LEU A 277 -13.12 -13.72 -12.49
C LEU A 277 -14.44 -14.51 -12.58
N GLY A 278 -14.40 -15.82 -12.26
CA GLY A 278 -15.62 -16.64 -12.18
C GLY A 278 -16.61 -16.10 -11.16
N TYR A 279 -16.14 -15.75 -9.95
CA TYR A 279 -17.00 -15.14 -8.93
C TYR A 279 -17.56 -13.78 -9.38
N LEU A 280 -16.76 -12.95 -10.05
CA LEU A 280 -17.20 -11.68 -10.62
C LEU A 280 -18.34 -11.87 -11.60
N THR A 281 -18.16 -12.76 -12.61
CA THR A 281 -19.11 -12.96 -13.71
C THR A 281 -20.38 -13.71 -13.28
N ASP A 282 -20.24 -14.72 -12.44
CA ASP A 282 -21.35 -15.63 -12.12
C ASP A 282 -22.17 -15.19 -10.91
N VAL A 283 -21.52 -14.44 -9.97
CA VAL A 283 -22.15 -14.06 -8.71
C VAL A 283 -22.45 -12.56 -8.63
N LEU A 284 -21.49 -11.69 -8.99
CA LEU A 284 -21.61 -10.25 -8.75
C LEU A 284 -22.28 -9.50 -9.91
N ILE A 285 -22.12 -9.96 -11.14
CA ILE A 285 -22.77 -9.33 -12.30
C ILE A 285 -24.20 -9.86 -12.44
N LYS A 286 -25.15 -8.94 -12.63
CA LYS A 286 -26.58 -9.21 -12.86
C LYS A 286 -27.03 -8.52 -14.12
N SER A 287 -27.94 -9.14 -14.86
CA SER A 287 -28.54 -8.57 -16.06
C SER A 287 -29.92 -8.00 -15.80
N VAL A 288 -30.28 -6.99 -16.56
CA VAL A 288 -31.62 -6.38 -16.60
C VAL A 288 -32.04 -6.22 -18.06
N GLU A 289 -33.22 -6.72 -18.39
CA GLU A 289 -33.84 -6.47 -19.69
C GLU A 289 -34.53 -5.11 -19.66
N THR A 290 -34.24 -4.27 -20.63
CA THR A 290 -34.85 -2.94 -20.78
C THR A 290 -35.42 -2.78 -22.19
N LYS A 291 -36.21 -1.72 -22.44
CA LYS A 291 -36.69 -1.38 -23.76
C LYS A 291 -35.55 -1.13 -24.78
N ASP A 292 -34.38 -0.74 -24.29
CA ASP A 292 -33.20 -0.42 -25.10
C ASP A 292 -32.25 -1.63 -25.25
N GLY A 293 -32.68 -2.81 -24.78
CA GLY A 293 -31.94 -4.05 -24.83
C GLY A 293 -31.47 -4.55 -23.47
N LYS A 294 -30.68 -5.61 -23.48
CA LYS A 294 -30.13 -6.24 -22.30
C LYS A 294 -28.91 -5.48 -21.79
N MET A 295 -28.94 -5.08 -20.53
CA MET A 295 -27.83 -4.45 -19.83
C MET A 295 -27.31 -5.35 -18.71
N ALA A 296 -26.05 -5.20 -18.34
CA ALA A 296 -25.45 -5.89 -17.21
C ALA A 296 -24.88 -4.87 -16.20
N PHE A 297 -24.91 -5.23 -14.92
CA PHE A 297 -24.45 -4.38 -13.84
C PHE A 297 -23.72 -5.20 -12.76
N LEU A 298 -22.64 -4.63 -12.24
CA LEU A 298 -22.06 -5.07 -10.99
C LEU A 298 -22.96 -4.61 -9.85
N VAL A 299 -23.49 -5.57 -9.08
CA VAL A 299 -24.42 -5.30 -7.98
C VAL A 299 -23.78 -5.72 -6.66
N ASP A 300 -23.78 -4.82 -5.67
CA ASP A 300 -23.27 -5.16 -4.36
C ASP A 300 -24.30 -5.92 -3.48
N GLU A 301 -23.86 -6.39 -2.30
CA GLU A 301 -24.68 -7.16 -1.37
C GLU A 301 -25.94 -6.41 -0.87
N ARG A 302 -26.01 -5.08 -1.05
CA ARG A 302 -27.15 -4.23 -0.67
C ARG A 302 -28.06 -3.90 -1.85
N GLY A 303 -27.83 -4.49 -3.01
CA GLY A 303 -28.57 -4.19 -4.23
C GLY A 303 -28.25 -2.83 -4.85
N GLU A 304 -27.11 -2.19 -4.51
CA GLU A 304 -26.65 -0.96 -5.14
C GLU A 304 -25.89 -1.27 -6.43
N ILE A 305 -26.21 -0.50 -7.47
CA ILE A 305 -25.45 -0.41 -8.72
C ILE A 305 -24.64 0.88 -8.61
N LYS A 306 -23.32 0.74 -8.38
CA LYS A 306 -22.40 1.89 -8.27
C LYS A 306 -21.69 2.11 -9.58
N LEU A 307 -21.71 3.33 -10.09
CA LEU A 307 -21.06 3.71 -11.36
C LEU A 307 -19.59 3.27 -11.38
N GLY A 308 -18.80 3.64 -10.35
CA GLY A 308 -17.40 3.24 -10.26
C GLY A 308 -17.21 1.72 -10.22
N GLY A 309 -18.09 0.99 -9.50
CA GLY A 309 -18.05 -0.48 -9.47
C GLY A 309 -18.22 -1.10 -10.85
N ASN A 310 -19.17 -0.58 -11.64
CA ASN A 310 -19.42 -1.04 -13.01
C ASN A 310 -18.24 -0.70 -13.92
N ALA A 311 -17.65 0.47 -13.76
CA ALA A 311 -16.51 0.92 -14.53
C ALA A 311 -15.26 0.05 -14.29
N VAL A 312 -14.90 -0.22 -13.02
CA VAL A 312 -13.72 -1.07 -12.73
C VAL A 312 -13.99 -2.54 -13.06
N CYS A 313 -15.25 -2.98 -13.02
CA CYS A 313 -15.66 -4.29 -13.53
C CYS A 313 -15.41 -4.39 -15.05
N LEU A 314 -15.82 -3.38 -15.81
CA LEU A 314 -15.55 -3.26 -17.25
C LEU A 314 -14.03 -3.28 -17.50
N LEU A 315 -13.25 -2.50 -16.76
CA LEU A 315 -11.79 -2.45 -16.85
C LEU A 315 -11.13 -3.81 -16.62
N ALA A 316 -11.55 -4.56 -15.60
CA ALA A 316 -11.00 -5.88 -15.29
C ALA A 316 -11.22 -6.87 -16.43
N LEU A 317 -12.43 -6.90 -17.00
CA LEU A 317 -12.78 -7.79 -18.12
C LEU A 317 -12.10 -7.37 -19.42
N VAL A 318 -12.00 -6.06 -19.71
CA VAL A 318 -11.26 -5.55 -20.89
C VAL A 318 -9.79 -5.94 -20.78
N LYS A 319 -9.16 -5.67 -19.62
CA LYS A 319 -7.75 -5.99 -19.41
C LYS A 319 -7.48 -7.50 -19.54
N TYR A 320 -8.37 -8.32 -18.97
CA TYR A 320 -8.25 -9.77 -19.11
C TYR A 320 -8.35 -10.21 -20.57
N SER A 321 -9.30 -9.65 -21.34
CA SER A 321 -9.46 -9.94 -22.76
C SER A 321 -8.24 -9.51 -23.59
N GLU A 322 -7.67 -8.34 -23.32
CA GLU A 322 -6.45 -7.84 -23.97
C GLU A 322 -5.24 -8.76 -23.73
N VAL A 323 -5.00 -9.16 -22.46
CA VAL A 323 -3.81 -9.93 -22.08
C VAL A 323 -3.90 -11.39 -22.50
N THR A 324 -5.12 -11.96 -22.59
CA THR A 324 -5.35 -13.36 -22.97
C THR A 324 -5.74 -13.54 -24.45
N GLY A 325 -6.14 -12.48 -25.14
CA GLY A 325 -6.67 -12.54 -26.51
C GLY A 325 -8.06 -13.18 -26.60
N THR A 326 -8.78 -13.35 -25.49
CA THR A 326 -10.10 -14.01 -25.52
C THR A 326 -11.23 -13.07 -25.90
N GLU A 327 -12.12 -13.52 -26.75
CA GLU A 327 -13.35 -12.81 -27.15
C GLU A 327 -14.57 -13.23 -26.31
N ARG A 328 -14.39 -14.18 -25.38
CA ARG A 328 -15.50 -14.78 -24.58
C ARG A 328 -16.39 -13.75 -23.91
N TYR A 329 -15.84 -12.60 -23.51
CA TYR A 329 -16.54 -11.58 -22.73
C TYR A 329 -17.09 -10.42 -23.56
N LEU A 330 -16.92 -10.37 -24.90
CA LEU A 330 -17.33 -9.22 -25.73
C LEU A 330 -18.80 -8.83 -25.55
N ALA A 331 -19.71 -9.81 -25.54
CA ALA A 331 -21.14 -9.54 -25.34
C ALA A 331 -21.42 -9.00 -23.91
N LEU A 332 -20.73 -9.51 -22.89
CA LEU A 332 -20.88 -9.02 -21.52
C LEU A 332 -20.27 -7.61 -21.36
N LEU A 333 -19.13 -7.35 -22.00
CA LEU A 333 -18.50 -6.03 -22.02
C LEU A 333 -19.43 -4.98 -22.64
N GLU A 334 -20.10 -5.30 -23.74
CA GLU A 334 -21.10 -4.41 -24.36
C GLU A 334 -22.27 -4.14 -23.39
N GLN A 335 -22.83 -5.18 -22.76
CA GLN A 335 -23.93 -5.02 -21.81
C GLN A 335 -23.55 -4.17 -20.59
N LEU A 336 -22.33 -4.32 -20.05
CA LEU A 336 -21.81 -3.48 -18.95
C LEU A 336 -21.61 -2.04 -19.39
N ALA A 337 -21.08 -1.81 -20.59
CA ALA A 337 -20.90 -0.47 -21.14
C ALA A 337 -22.24 0.23 -21.40
N LEU A 338 -23.25 -0.48 -21.91
CA LEU A 338 -24.62 0.03 -22.04
C LEU A 338 -25.20 0.42 -20.66
N GLY A 339 -24.91 -0.38 -19.61
CA GLY A 339 -25.28 -0.05 -18.24
C GLY A 339 -24.62 1.24 -17.73
N ILE A 340 -23.35 1.48 -18.06
CA ILE A 340 -22.64 2.72 -17.71
C ILE A 340 -23.23 3.90 -18.47
N VAL A 341 -23.48 3.75 -19.79
CA VAL A 341 -24.07 4.80 -20.62
C VAL A 341 -25.51 5.12 -20.20
N HIS A 342 -26.28 4.12 -19.72
CA HIS A 342 -27.61 4.35 -19.13
C HIS A 342 -27.56 5.28 -17.89
N MET A 343 -26.44 5.30 -17.17
CA MET A 343 -26.22 6.21 -16.03
C MET A 343 -25.76 7.60 -16.45
N GLN A 344 -25.52 7.86 -17.75
CA GLN A 344 -25.12 9.16 -18.27
C GLN A 344 -26.33 9.94 -18.80
N ASP A 345 -26.45 11.20 -18.39
CA ASP A 345 -27.38 12.16 -18.99
C ASP A 345 -26.88 12.49 -20.40
N PRO A 346 -27.69 12.24 -21.45
CA PRO A 346 -27.25 12.39 -22.85
C PRO A 346 -27.06 13.85 -23.27
N GLU A 347 -27.70 14.82 -22.59
CA GLU A 347 -27.62 16.24 -22.92
C GLU A 347 -26.43 16.90 -22.21
N THR A 348 -26.24 16.60 -20.95
CA THR A 348 -25.23 17.26 -20.11
C THR A 348 -23.91 16.49 -20.01
N GLY A 349 -23.91 15.20 -20.34
CA GLY A 349 -22.76 14.30 -20.17
C GLY A 349 -22.47 13.86 -18.74
N LYS A 350 -23.26 14.36 -17.77
CA LYS A 350 -23.10 14.06 -16.34
C LYS A 350 -23.55 12.63 -16.03
N PHE A 351 -22.81 11.93 -15.16
CA PHE A 351 -23.21 10.61 -14.69
C PHE A 351 -24.03 10.68 -13.39
N SER A 352 -24.95 9.72 -13.23
CA SER A 352 -25.59 9.37 -11.97
C SER A 352 -24.76 8.30 -11.25
N HIS A 353 -24.51 8.46 -9.95
CA HIS A 353 -23.52 7.64 -9.27
C HIS A 353 -24.04 6.32 -8.72
N VAL A 354 -25.31 6.25 -8.29
CA VAL A 354 -25.86 5.03 -7.69
C VAL A 354 -27.31 4.81 -8.11
N LEU A 355 -27.58 3.61 -8.63
CA LEU A 355 -28.94 3.11 -8.91
C LEU A 355 -29.28 1.95 -8.00
N VAL A 356 -30.57 1.58 -7.96
CA VAL A 356 -31.09 0.42 -7.20
C VAL A 356 -31.40 -0.72 -8.15
N TYR A 357 -30.85 -1.91 -7.89
CA TYR A 357 -31.16 -3.12 -8.61
C TYR A 357 -32.46 -3.77 -8.09
N PRO A 358 -33.35 -4.32 -8.91
CA PRO A 358 -33.32 -4.35 -10.40
C PRO A 358 -34.04 -3.16 -11.05
N SER A 359 -34.64 -2.26 -10.30
CA SER A 359 -35.52 -1.20 -10.80
C SER A 359 -34.81 -0.12 -11.61
N LEU A 360 -33.49 -0.02 -11.50
CA LEU A 360 -32.64 1.04 -12.06
C LEU A 360 -33.03 2.46 -11.57
N ALA A 361 -33.83 2.56 -10.51
CA ALA A 361 -34.21 3.84 -9.94
C ALA A 361 -32.99 4.58 -9.37
N LEU A 362 -32.93 5.89 -9.58
CA LEU A 362 -31.86 6.74 -9.04
C LEU A 362 -31.88 6.70 -7.51
N LYS A 363 -30.76 6.31 -6.91
CA LYS A 363 -30.53 6.37 -5.47
C LYS A 363 -29.71 7.58 -5.05
N GLU A 364 -28.60 7.83 -5.74
CA GLU A 364 -27.72 8.97 -5.48
C GLU A 364 -27.22 9.55 -6.81
N ALA A 365 -27.48 10.85 -7.00
CA ALA A 365 -27.00 11.57 -8.16
C ALA A 365 -25.48 11.77 -8.16
N PHE A 366 -24.88 11.93 -6.96
CA PHE A 366 -23.44 12.10 -6.78
C PHE A 366 -23.01 11.46 -5.44
N ARG A 367 -21.93 10.68 -5.44
CA ARG A 367 -21.33 10.09 -4.24
C ARG A 367 -19.88 10.51 -4.06
N VAL A 368 -19.05 10.35 -5.10
CA VAL A 368 -17.61 10.66 -5.06
C VAL A 368 -17.09 10.93 -6.46
N ILE A 369 -16.19 11.89 -6.58
CA ILE A 369 -15.64 12.34 -7.87
C ILE A 369 -14.95 11.21 -8.67
N TYR A 370 -14.36 10.21 -8.00
CA TYR A 370 -13.65 9.10 -8.63
C TYR A 370 -14.52 8.33 -9.63
N TYR A 371 -15.81 8.18 -9.36
CA TYR A 371 -16.74 7.45 -10.23
C TYR A 371 -16.82 8.03 -11.63
N GLU A 372 -16.68 9.34 -11.78
CA GLU A 372 -16.66 10.04 -13.07
C GLU A 372 -15.46 9.57 -13.93
N GLY A 373 -14.26 9.61 -13.34
CA GLY A 373 -13.03 9.17 -14.01
C GLY A 373 -13.01 7.67 -14.30
N GLU A 374 -13.46 6.85 -13.35
CA GLU A 374 -13.59 5.39 -13.51
C GLU A 374 -14.48 5.06 -14.71
N ALA A 375 -15.68 5.67 -14.81
CA ALA A 375 -16.63 5.42 -15.88
C ALA A 375 -16.07 5.79 -17.25
N ALA A 376 -15.52 6.99 -17.36
CA ALA A 376 -14.93 7.46 -18.62
C ALA A 376 -13.72 6.61 -19.02
N PHE A 377 -12.87 6.20 -18.08
CA PHE A 377 -11.72 5.34 -18.35
C PHE A 377 -12.15 3.94 -18.81
N GLY A 378 -13.13 3.33 -18.13
CA GLY A 378 -13.66 2.02 -18.52
C GLY A 378 -14.19 2.02 -19.97
N LEU A 379 -14.96 3.05 -20.35
CA LEU A 379 -15.47 3.20 -21.73
C LEU A 379 -14.34 3.44 -22.75
N MET A 380 -13.32 4.22 -22.40
CA MET A 380 -12.16 4.44 -23.29
C MET A 380 -11.35 3.16 -23.52
N ARG A 381 -11.16 2.34 -22.49
CA ARG A 381 -10.46 1.06 -22.62
C ARG A 381 -11.26 0.09 -23.50
N LEU A 382 -12.60 0.05 -23.34
CA LEU A 382 -13.46 -0.74 -24.22
C LEU A 382 -13.42 -0.22 -25.66
N TYR A 383 -13.40 1.11 -25.87
CA TYR A 383 -13.19 1.69 -27.20
C TYR A 383 -11.85 1.23 -27.80
N GLY A 384 -10.80 1.17 -26.99
CA GLY A 384 -9.50 0.67 -27.41
C GLY A 384 -9.55 -0.77 -27.96
N LEU A 385 -10.36 -1.62 -27.34
CA LEU A 385 -10.55 -3.02 -27.72
C LEU A 385 -11.48 -3.21 -28.93
N THR A 386 -12.64 -2.52 -28.93
CA THR A 386 -13.74 -2.80 -29.89
C THR A 386 -13.83 -1.83 -31.05
N ARG A 387 -13.29 -0.62 -30.91
CA ARG A 387 -13.42 0.51 -31.86
C ARG A 387 -14.87 0.97 -32.10
N ASP A 388 -15.79 0.58 -31.25
CA ASP A 388 -17.16 1.03 -31.31
C ASP A 388 -17.29 2.51 -30.93
N PRO A 389 -17.74 3.39 -31.84
CA PRO A 389 -17.76 4.84 -31.61
C PRO A 389 -18.70 5.28 -30.49
N ARG A 390 -19.68 4.47 -30.08
CA ARG A 390 -20.60 4.77 -28.99
C ARG A 390 -19.84 5.10 -27.70
N TRP A 391 -18.79 4.35 -27.42
CA TRP A 391 -18.00 4.51 -26.18
C TRP A 391 -17.19 5.80 -26.18
N LEU A 392 -16.53 6.11 -27.30
CA LEU A 392 -15.80 7.36 -27.46
C LEU A 392 -16.72 8.58 -27.35
N GLN A 393 -17.90 8.54 -28.02
CA GLN A 393 -18.89 9.64 -27.97
C GLN A 393 -19.40 9.88 -26.54
N ALA A 394 -19.65 8.81 -25.76
CA ALA A 394 -20.04 8.93 -24.36
C ALA A 394 -18.94 9.62 -23.52
N VAL A 395 -17.68 9.25 -23.75
CA VAL A 395 -16.54 9.88 -23.05
C VAL A 395 -16.34 11.33 -23.46
N GLU A 396 -16.47 11.67 -24.77
CA GLU A 396 -16.38 13.06 -25.22
C GLU A 396 -17.48 13.93 -24.58
N ARG A 397 -18.73 13.44 -24.48
CA ARG A 397 -19.80 14.14 -23.73
C ARG A 397 -19.46 14.32 -22.26
N ALA A 398 -18.92 13.29 -21.61
CA ALA A 398 -18.49 13.39 -20.21
C ALA A 398 -17.40 14.47 -20.03
N PHE A 399 -16.43 14.53 -20.95
CA PHE A 399 -15.35 15.53 -20.87
C PHE A 399 -15.82 16.97 -21.10
N GLU A 400 -16.86 17.21 -21.90
CA GLU A 400 -17.48 18.55 -21.97
C GLU A 400 -18.00 18.96 -20.58
N HIS A 401 -18.65 18.03 -19.85
CA HIS A 401 -19.06 18.28 -18.46
C HIS A 401 -17.85 18.46 -17.53
N PHE A 402 -16.85 17.57 -17.59
CA PHE A 402 -15.69 17.61 -16.70
C PHE A 402 -14.88 18.90 -16.83
N ILE A 403 -14.71 19.40 -18.07
CA ILE A 403 -14.03 20.67 -18.35
C ILE A 403 -14.85 21.84 -17.79
N LYS A 404 -16.15 21.89 -18.07
CA LYS A 404 -17.05 22.94 -17.57
C LYS A 404 -17.12 22.97 -16.05
N ALA A 405 -17.19 21.81 -15.40
CA ALA A 405 -17.25 21.64 -13.95
C ALA A 405 -15.87 21.70 -13.27
N GLN A 406 -14.79 21.82 -14.04
CA GLN A 406 -13.40 21.90 -13.54
C GLN A 406 -13.00 20.68 -12.66
N HIS A 407 -13.40 19.47 -13.06
CA HIS A 407 -13.10 18.24 -12.31
C HIS A 407 -11.61 17.98 -12.14
N TRP A 408 -10.74 18.55 -12.97
CA TRP A 408 -9.28 18.52 -12.82
C TRP A 408 -8.79 19.05 -11.44
N ARG A 409 -9.58 19.87 -10.73
CA ARG A 409 -9.26 20.34 -9.37
C ARG A 409 -9.28 19.22 -8.32
N ALA A 410 -9.87 18.08 -8.65
CA ALA A 410 -9.88 16.93 -7.76
C ALA A 410 -8.52 16.20 -7.70
N HIS A 411 -7.62 16.47 -8.66
CA HIS A 411 -6.33 15.80 -8.77
C HIS A 411 -6.48 14.27 -8.73
N ASP A 412 -7.47 13.77 -9.49
CA ASP A 412 -7.88 12.39 -9.46
C ASP A 412 -7.07 11.53 -10.45
N HIS A 413 -6.62 10.38 -9.98
CA HIS A 413 -5.86 9.41 -10.77
C HIS A 413 -6.68 8.76 -11.87
N TRP A 414 -7.98 8.49 -11.66
CA TRP A 414 -8.86 7.93 -12.69
C TRP A 414 -9.09 8.89 -13.85
N LEU A 415 -9.26 10.19 -13.54
CA LEU A 415 -9.30 11.23 -14.58
C LEU A 415 -7.96 11.32 -15.33
N SER A 416 -6.82 11.12 -14.64
CA SER A 416 -5.51 11.09 -15.27
C SER A 416 -5.38 9.89 -16.22
N TYR A 417 -5.80 8.70 -15.79
CA TYR A 417 -5.86 7.51 -16.65
C TYR A 417 -6.75 7.74 -17.88
N CYS A 418 -7.95 8.28 -17.67
CA CYS A 418 -8.91 8.49 -18.75
C CYS A 418 -8.40 9.50 -19.78
N VAL A 419 -7.91 10.66 -19.36
CA VAL A 419 -7.41 11.68 -20.29
C VAL A 419 -6.16 11.21 -21.02
N ASN A 420 -5.29 10.43 -20.38
CA ASN A 420 -4.18 9.78 -21.04
C ASN A 420 -4.68 8.85 -22.16
N GLU A 421 -5.70 8.04 -21.91
CA GLU A 421 -6.26 7.14 -22.91
C GLU A 421 -7.01 7.89 -24.02
N LEU A 422 -7.85 8.88 -23.67
CA LEU A 422 -8.59 9.71 -24.61
C LEU A 422 -7.67 10.42 -25.62
N THR A 423 -6.58 11.00 -25.14
CA THR A 423 -5.63 11.74 -25.99
C THR A 423 -4.82 10.87 -26.97
N ARG A 424 -4.87 9.53 -26.83
CA ARG A 424 -4.34 8.59 -27.84
C ARG A 424 -5.20 8.57 -29.11
N TYR A 425 -6.50 8.84 -28.98
CA TYR A 425 -7.47 8.76 -30.08
C TYR A 425 -8.01 10.12 -30.48
N ARG A 426 -8.05 11.05 -29.55
CA ARG A 426 -8.49 12.44 -29.72
C ARG A 426 -7.44 13.39 -29.17
N PRO A 427 -6.35 13.64 -29.91
CA PRO A 427 -5.26 14.51 -29.46
C PRO A 427 -5.65 16.00 -29.56
N LEU A 428 -6.71 16.40 -28.86
CA LEU A 428 -7.19 17.77 -28.84
C LEU A 428 -6.57 18.55 -27.68
N GLU A 429 -6.16 19.78 -27.92
CA GLU A 429 -5.52 20.66 -26.93
C GLU A 429 -6.32 20.78 -25.63
N LYS A 430 -7.66 20.89 -25.71
CA LYS A 430 -8.52 20.99 -24.55
C LYS A 430 -8.39 19.80 -23.58
N TYR A 431 -8.18 18.58 -24.11
CA TYR A 431 -8.00 17.38 -23.30
C TYR A 431 -6.61 17.34 -22.68
N TYR A 432 -5.57 17.70 -23.41
CA TYR A 432 -4.21 17.81 -22.88
C TYR A 432 -4.14 18.86 -21.76
N ARG A 433 -4.76 20.03 -21.95
CA ARG A 433 -4.84 21.09 -20.92
C ARG A 433 -5.56 20.59 -19.67
N PHE A 434 -6.66 19.85 -19.82
CA PHE A 434 -7.36 19.23 -18.69
C PHE A 434 -6.43 18.28 -17.91
N GLY A 435 -5.72 17.40 -18.61
CA GLY A 435 -4.79 16.44 -17.99
C GLY A 435 -3.63 17.12 -17.25
N ILE A 436 -3.06 18.19 -17.83
CA ILE A 436 -2.01 18.98 -17.18
C ILE A 436 -2.54 19.68 -15.92
N GLN A 437 -3.72 20.31 -16.00
CA GLN A 437 -4.36 20.95 -14.85
C GLN A 437 -4.63 19.97 -13.72
N ASN A 438 -4.90 18.68 -14.04
CA ASN A 438 -5.15 17.64 -13.04
C ASN A 438 -3.92 17.30 -12.18
N PHE A 439 -2.69 17.61 -12.58
CA PHE A 439 -1.50 17.34 -11.78
C PHE A 439 -0.63 18.55 -11.46
N ILE A 440 -0.56 19.58 -12.32
CA ILE A 440 0.47 20.63 -12.24
C ILE A 440 0.48 21.37 -10.89
N GLY A 441 -0.69 21.67 -10.34
CA GLY A 441 -0.85 22.35 -9.03
C GLY A 441 -0.69 21.40 -7.83
N HIS A 442 -0.42 20.12 -8.06
CA HIS A 442 -0.39 19.09 -7.03
C HIS A 442 1.00 18.50 -6.77
N LEU A 443 2.02 18.93 -7.52
CA LEU A 443 3.36 18.33 -7.46
C LEU A 443 4.01 18.45 -6.08
N ASP A 444 3.87 19.60 -5.39
CA ASP A 444 4.40 19.78 -4.03
C ASP A 444 3.71 18.81 -3.06
N PHE A 445 2.40 18.68 -3.14
CA PHE A 445 1.67 17.71 -2.33
C PHE A 445 2.14 16.27 -2.59
N VAL A 446 2.42 15.90 -3.84
CA VAL A 446 2.96 14.58 -4.20
C VAL A 446 4.32 14.34 -3.55
N ILE A 447 5.20 15.35 -3.56
CA ILE A 447 6.55 15.28 -2.96
C ILE A 447 6.46 15.17 -1.43
N GLU A 448 5.69 16.05 -0.78
CA GLU A 448 5.72 16.29 0.66
C GLU A 448 4.78 15.37 1.46
N ARG A 449 3.86 14.67 0.79
CA ARG A 449 2.88 13.83 1.48
C ARG A 449 3.51 12.71 2.28
N ILE A 450 3.41 12.78 3.61
CA ILE A 450 4.01 11.79 4.52
C ILE A 450 3.23 10.46 4.61
N THR A 451 1.94 10.46 4.24
CA THR A 451 1.20 9.20 4.18
C THR A 451 1.53 8.46 2.89
N THR A 452 1.62 7.14 2.99
CA THR A 452 1.80 6.26 1.83
C THR A 452 0.49 6.17 1.04
N PHE A 453 0.19 7.20 0.26
CA PHE A 453 -1.02 7.33 -0.54
C PHE A 453 -0.73 6.85 -1.98
N PRO A 454 -1.10 5.61 -2.32
CA PRO A 454 -0.63 4.97 -3.56
C PRO A 454 -1.20 5.59 -4.83
N THR A 455 -2.43 6.11 -4.80
CA THR A 455 -3.08 6.73 -5.96
C THR A 455 -2.32 7.95 -6.51
N LEU A 456 -1.42 8.54 -5.72
CA LEU A 456 -0.53 9.61 -6.22
C LEU A 456 0.51 9.08 -7.20
N LEU A 457 0.98 7.84 -7.05
CA LEU A 457 1.85 7.22 -8.06
C LEU A 457 1.07 6.93 -9.34
N GLU A 458 -0.16 6.44 -9.23
CA GLU A 458 -1.03 6.19 -10.37
C GLU A 458 -1.33 7.47 -11.15
N LEU A 459 -1.67 8.57 -10.44
CA LEU A 459 -1.86 9.90 -11.02
C LEU A 459 -0.63 10.31 -11.85
N MET A 460 0.56 10.20 -11.25
CA MET A 460 1.81 10.62 -11.87
C MET A 460 2.20 9.73 -13.05
N MET A 461 1.97 8.41 -12.96
CA MET A 461 2.29 7.48 -14.06
C MET A 461 1.37 7.67 -15.27
N ALA A 462 0.08 7.91 -15.05
CA ALA A 462 -0.84 8.22 -16.13
C ALA A 462 -0.50 9.57 -16.80
N ALA A 463 -0.17 10.58 -16.00
CA ALA A 463 0.30 11.87 -16.49
C ALA A 463 1.63 11.76 -17.26
N GLN A 464 2.57 10.92 -16.80
CA GLN A 464 3.86 10.68 -17.46
C GLN A 464 3.67 10.17 -18.89
N LYS A 465 2.77 9.19 -19.10
CA LYS A 465 2.48 8.66 -20.44
C LYS A 465 1.94 9.75 -21.38
N MET A 466 1.10 10.64 -20.87
CA MET A 466 0.56 11.77 -21.63
C MET A 466 1.64 12.82 -21.93
N VAL A 467 2.45 13.19 -20.94
CA VAL A 467 3.56 14.14 -21.07
C VAL A 467 4.59 13.65 -22.09
N SER A 468 4.99 12.37 -22.02
CA SER A 468 5.93 11.80 -22.99
C SER A 468 5.41 11.86 -24.43
N ARG A 469 4.11 11.65 -24.66
CA ARG A 469 3.53 11.83 -26.00
C ARG A 469 3.56 13.29 -26.45
N LEU A 470 3.21 14.23 -25.57
CA LEU A 470 3.27 15.66 -25.87
C LEU A 470 4.67 16.14 -26.22
N GLN A 471 5.70 15.62 -25.56
CA GLN A 471 7.09 15.95 -25.86
C GLN A 471 7.51 15.53 -27.27
N GLN A 472 6.84 14.53 -27.85
CA GLN A 472 7.10 14.01 -29.21
C GLN A 472 6.24 14.69 -30.28
N GLN A 473 5.24 15.49 -29.93
CA GLN A 473 4.31 16.18 -30.83
C GLN A 473 4.70 17.66 -30.97
N GLU A 474 5.34 18.04 -32.06
CA GLU A 474 5.82 19.41 -32.27
C GLU A 474 4.71 20.47 -32.22
N ASP A 475 3.57 20.20 -32.85
CA ASP A 475 2.41 21.09 -32.92
C ASP A 475 1.71 21.30 -31.56
N MET A 476 1.83 20.36 -30.64
CA MET A 476 1.18 20.38 -29.33
C MET A 476 2.15 20.64 -28.16
N ARG A 477 3.44 20.70 -28.42
CA ARG A 477 4.48 20.84 -27.38
C ARG A 477 4.32 22.09 -26.52
N HIS A 478 3.77 23.18 -27.11
CA HIS A 478 3.48 24.43 -26.40
C HIS A 478 2.53 24.27 -25.19
N VAL A 479 1.76 23.18 -25.15
CA VAL A 479 0.88 22.87 -24.01
C VAL A 479 1.70 22.55 -22.75
N LEU A 480 2.97 22.15 -22.90
CA LEU A 480 3.90 21.88 -21.79
C LEU A 480 4.65 23.12 -21.28
N ASP A 481 4.54 24.29 -21.90
CA ASP A 481 5.33 25.49 -21.55
C ASP A 481 5.21 25.91 -20.08
N ARG A 482 4.10 25.55 -19.41
CA ARG A 482 3.86 25.83 -18.00
C ARG A 482 4.23 24.70 -17.06
N VAL A 483 4.71 23.56 -17.59
CA VAL A 483 5.04 22.38 -16.80
C VAL A 483 6.53 22.41 -16.47
N ASP A 484 6.85 22.50 -15.18
CA ASP A 484 8.20 22.22 -14.69
C ASP A 484 8.45 20.71 -14.79
N ILE A 485 9.06 20.31 -15.90
CA ILE A 485 9.33 18.90 -16.23
C ILE A 485 10.29 18.26 -15.23
N GLU A 486 11.29 18.99 -14.75
CA GLU A 486 12.22 18.48 -13.73
C GLU A 486 11.49 18.19 -12.41
N LYS A 487 10.69 19.14 -11.94
CA LYS A 487 9.85 18.97 -10.74
C LYS A 487 8.85 17.83 -10.91
N PHE A 488 8.27 17.67 -12.10
CA PHE A 488 7.35 16.58 -12.40
C PHE A 488 8.01 15.20 -12.20
N TYR A 489 9.16 14.96 -12.81
CA TYR A 489 9.86 13.68 -12.65
C TYR A 489 10.42 13.51 -11.24
N ARG A 490 10.88 14.57 -10.58
CA ARG A 490 11.26 14.53 -9.17
C ARG A 490 10.08 14.07 -8.29
N ALA A 491 8.88 14.61 -8.51
CA ALA A 491 7.67 14.22 -7.78
C ALA A 491 7.32 12.74 -8.02
N LEU A 492 7.38 12.28 -9.28
CA LEU A 492 7.12 10.89 -9.66
C LEU A 492 8.08 9.93 -8.96
N HIS A 493 9.39 10.15 -9.08
CA HIS A 493 10.40 9.27 -8.50
C HIS A 493 10.40 9.31 -6.96
N THR A 494 10.21 10.49 -6.37
CA THR A 494 10.06 10.65 -4.91
C THR A 494 8.87 9.84 -4.42
N ARG A 495 7.72 9.91 -5.11
CA ARG A 495 6.52 9.16 -4.69
C ARG A 495 6.71 7.66 -4.84
N ALA A 496 7.25 7.18 -5.95
CA ALA A 496 7.53 5.76 -6.15
C ALA A 496 8.45 5.21 -5.06
N HIS A 497 9.53 5.93 -4.72
CA HIS A 497 10.45 5.55 -3.65
C HIS A 497 9.80 5.62 -2.27
N TYR A 498 9.02 6.68 -1.98
CA TYR A 498 8.37 6.86 -0.68
C TYR A 498 7.37 5.76 -0.35
N LEU A 499 6.70 5.19 -1.35
CA LEU A 499 5.73 4.11 -1.18
C LEU A 499 6.36 2.82 -0.62
N LEU A 500 7.68 2.64 -0.66
CA LEU A 500 8.39 1.55 0.04
C LEU A 500 8.10 1.52 1.54
N ASN A 501 7.73 2.67 2.13
CA ASN A 501 7.34 2.79 3.55
C ASN A 501 5.97 2.18 3.86
N GLY A 502 5.22 1.80 2.83
CA GLY A 502 3.92 1.11 2.94
C GLY A 502 3.99 -0.39 2.67
N HIS A 503 5.17 -0.94 2.37
CA HIS A 503 5.34 -2.37 2.11
C HIS A 503 5.66 -3.13 3.40
N PHE A 504 5.03 -4.29 3.58
CA PHE A 504 5.35 -5.20 4.68
C PHE A 504 6.61 -6.01 4.38
N TRP A 505 7.76 -5.37 4.55
CA TRP A 505 9.05 -6.03 4.55
C TRP A 505 9.14 -7.07 5.67
N PRO A 506 9.87 -8.19 5.51
CA PRO A 506 10.03 -9.19 6.58
C PRO A 506 10.55 -8.59 7.90
N GLU A 507 11.51 -7.65 7.82
CA GLU A 507 12.11 -6.94 8.97
C GLU A 507 11.14 -6.04 9.73
N PHE A 508 9.98 -5.74 9.15
CA PHE A 508 8.89 -4.99 9.78
C PHE A 508 7.70 -5.89 10.11
N ALA A 509 7.28 -6.75 9.19
CA ALA A 509 6.17 -7.69 9.37
C ALA A 509 6.36 -8.60 10.60
N MET A 510 7.61 -8.95 10.92
CA MET A 510 7.95 -9.84 12.04
C MET A 510 7.42 -9.39 13.41
N PHE A 511 7.13 -8.10 13.60
CA PHE A 511 6.61 -7.57 14.87
C PHE A 511 5.08 -7.66 15.01
N PHE A 512 4.35 -8.00 13.93
CA PHE A 512 2.90 -8.14 13.94
C PHE A 512 2.46 -9.53 14.40
N ALA A 513 1.17 -9.69 14.68
CA ALA A 513 0.64 -10.91 15.30
C ALA A 513 0.89 -12.18 14.47
N ARG A 514 0.71 -12.10 13.13
CA ARG A 514 0.99 -13.17 12.17
C ARG A 514 1.74 -12.67 10.95
N PRO A 515 3.07 -12.68 10.99
CA PRO A 515 3.91 -12.13 9.93
C PRO A 515 3.66 -12.78 8.55
N GLU A 516 3.55 -14.09 8.48
CA GLU A 516 3.32 -14.85 7.23
C GLU A 516 2.04 -14.43 6.48
N ARG A 517 1.04 -13.87 7.21
CA ARG A 517 -0.24 -13.44 6.65
C ARG A 517 -0.17 -12.13 5.90
N ILE A 518 0.83 -11.30 6.22
CA ILE A 518 0.90 -9.91 5.75
C ILE A 518 2.21 -9.58 5.02
N VAL A 519 3.26 -10.38 5.19
CA VAL A 519 4.54 -10.14 4.52
C VAL A 519 4.34 -10.09 3.01
N GLY A 520 4.97 -9.10 2.35
CA GLY A 520 4.84 -8.90 0.92
C GLY A 520 3.62 -8.07 0.49
N SER A 521 2.69 -7.79 1.41
CA SER A 521 1.55 -6.90 1.14
C SER A 521 1.91 -5.42 1.33
N PHE A 522 0.93 -4.56 1.06
CA PHE A 522 1.00 -3.13 1.32
C PHE A 522 -0.05 -2.70 2.33
N PHE A 523 0.29 -1.71 3.16
CA PHE A 523 -0.56 -1.25 4.24
C PHE A 523 -0.76 0.27 4.26
N ILE A 524 -1.82 0.70 4.93
CA ILE A 524 -2.05 2.11 5.25
C ILE A 524 -1.66 2.36 6.70
N ARG A 525 -0.49 2.99 6.91
CA ARG A 525 0.13 3.18 8.24
C ARG A 525 -0.80 3.87 9.24
N HIS A 526 -1.39 5.00 8.88
CA HIS A 526 -2.24 5.78 9.79
C HIS A 526 -3.63 5.16 10.07
N HIS A 527 -3.94 4.01 9.45
CA HIS A 527 -5.11 3.19 9.75
C HIS A 527 -4.73 1.90 10.49
N ALA A 528 -3.87 1.99 11.48
CA ALA A 528 -3.34 0.87 12.26
C ALA A 528 -2.73 -0.24 11.38
N PHE A 529 -1.99 0.16 10.37
CA PHE A 529 -1.33 -0.74 9.39
C PHE A 529 -2.31 -1.67 8.67
N ARG A 530 -3.56 -1.24 8.53
CA ARG A 530 -4.60 -2.00 7.84
C ARG A 530 -4.14 -2.40 6.44
N VAL A 531 -4.42 -3.65 6.09
CA VAL A 531 -4.25 -4.20 4.75
C VAL A 531 -5.62 -4.58 4.20
N ARG A 532 -6.05 -3.94 3.13
CA ARG A 532 -7.21 -4.35 2.34
C ARG A 532 -6.78 -4.67 0.93
N ILE A 533 -7.60 -5.45 0.22
CA ILE A 533 -7.33 -5.80 -1.18
C ILE A 533 -7.18 -4.56 -2.06
N ASP A 534 -8.00 -3.53 -1.85
CA ASP A 534 -7.92 -2.26 -2.58
C ASP A 534 -6.72 -1.39 -2.16
N ASP A 535 -6.30 -1.44 -0.89
CA ASP A 535 -5.06 -0.78 -0.47
C ASP A 535 -3.87 -1.38 -1.26
N VAL A 536 -3.82 -2.71 -1.42
CA VAL A 536 -2.76 -3.41 -2.17
C VAL A 536 -2.87 -3.18 -3.69
N GLU A 537 -4.07 -3.18 -4.24
CA GLU A 537 -4.37 -2.96 -5.65
C GLU A 537 -3.76 -1.65 -6.16
N HIS A 538 -4.00 -0.53 -5.50
CA HIS A 538 -3.47 0.77 -5.92
C HIS A 538 -1.92 0.84 -5.92
N TYR A 539 -1.27 0.19 -4.93
CA TYR A 539 0.19 0.07 -4.96
C TYR A 539 0.65 -0.76 -6.16
N LEU A 540 -0.06 -1.86 -6.42
CA LEU A 540 0.30 -2.81 -7.46
C LEU A 540 0.18 -2.16 -8.85
N SER A 541 -0.96 -1.51 -9.17
CA SER A 541 -1.16 -0.80 -10.44
C SER A 541 -0.13 0.32 -10.63
N GLY A 542 0.15 1.11 -9.59
CA GLY A 542 1.19 2.14 -9.64
C GLY A 542 2.57 1.58 -9.92
N TYR A 543 2.96 0.49 -9.25
CA TYR A 543 4.28 -0.13 -9.46
C TYR A 543 4.39 -0.91 -10.78
N VAL A 544 3.32 -1.52 -11.29
CA VAL A 544 3.33 -2.11 -12.64
C VAL A 544 3.58 -1.02 -13.69
N ALA A 545 2.88 0.11 -13.57
CA ALA A 545 3.10 1.23 -14.48
C ALA A 545 4.53 1.80 -14.38
N TYR A 546 5.07 1.89 -13.16
CA TYR A 546 6.43 2.39 -12.92
C TYR A 546 7.51 1.39 -13.40
N LEU A 547 7.28 0.08 -13.29
CA LEU A 547 8.15 -0.96 -13.84
C LEU A 547 8.26 -0.82 -15.37
N ASN A 548 7.12 -0.75 -16.04
CA ASN A 548 7.07 -0.57 -17.49
C ASN A 548 7.79 0.72 -17.94
N TYR A 549 7.68 1.79 -17.17
CA TYR A 549 8.39 3.03 -17.42
C TYR A 549 9.91 2.84 -17.32
N LEU A 550 10.40 2.26 -16.22
CA LEU A 550 11.84 2.03 -16.01
C LEU A 550 12.47 1.12 -17.09
N GLU A 551 11.73 0.10 -17.54
CA GLU A 551 12.19 -0.84 -18.57
C GLU A 551 12.24 -0.21 -19.97
N ASN A 552 11.38 0.77 -20.25
CA ASN A 552 11.41 1.49 -21.51
C ASN A 552 12.46 2.62 -21.56
N GLU A 553 12.97 3.07 -20.42
CA GLU A 553 14.07 4.04 -20.34
C GLU A 553 15.46 3.39 -20.30
N SER A 554 15.54 2.08 -20.04
CA SER A 554 16.78 1.29 -19.98
C SER A 554 17.18 0.80 -21.36
#